data_c1aacb909d2ce60db93672c67f06645e
#
_entry.id   c1aacb909d2ce60db93672c67f06645e
#
_cell.length_a   1.000
_cell.length_b   1.000
_cell.length_c   1.000
_cell.angle_alpha   90.00
_cell.angle_beta   90.00
_cell.angle_gamma   90.00
#
_symmetry.space_group_name_H-M   'P 1'
#
loop_
_entity.id
_entity.type
_entity.pdbx_description
1 polymer ?
#
loop_
_entity_poly.entity_id
_entity_poly.type
_entity_poly.pdbx_seq_one_letter_code
_entity_poly.pdbx_strand_id
1 'polypeptide(L)'
;MALRHIKSYLCDGCGRSTKHIGEVWTIGSREYCSRRCLDADRPKAASPKSPSRAYIGFAFIIALLMFAFATTPKARAQDSGHHLHHADHYSKWLQPGSAASCCNGRETKDGQITGDCAPTRAEVRHGNWWAKLHDSTEWVQIPDERIIRERNPTPEQAHLCYLYGRVLCFVPPSTGM
;
A
#
# COMPACT_ATOMS: atom_id res chain seq x y z
N MET A 1 -42.71 -52.91 -30.24
CA MET A 1 -43.53 -51.69 -30.06
C MET A 1 -43.30 -51.16 -28.65
N ALA A 2 -42.60 -50.04 -28.53
CA ALA A 2 -42.34 -49.45 -27.23
C ALA A 2 -43.54 -48.52 -26.86
N LEU A 3 -44.25 -48.85 -25.79
CA LEU A 3 -45.32 -48.02 -25.22
C LEU A 3 -44.66 -46.74 -24.69
N ARG A 4 -44.86 -45.62 -25.41
CA ARG A 4 -44.48 -44.30 -24.89
C ARG A 4 -45.47 -43.93 -23.78
N HIS A 5 -45.01 -43.87 -22.55
CA HIS A 5 -45.77 -43.30 -21.44
C HIS A 5 -46.05 -41.82 -21.72
N ILE A 6 -47.32 -41.53 -22.02
CA ILE A 6 -47.79 -40.15 -22.12
C ILE A 6 -48.04 -39.65 -20.72
N LYS A 7 -47.11 -38.84 -20.17
CA LYS A 7 -47.34 -38.15 -18.91
C LYS A 7 -48.27 -36.95 -19.14
N SER A 8 -49.41 -36.93 -18.45
CA SER A 8 -50.21 -35.71 -18.32
C SER A 8 -49.66 -34.89 -17.19
N TYR A 9 -49.41 -33.59 -17.39
CA TYR A 9 -48.96 -32.68 -16.37
C TYR A 9 -49.92 -31.48 -16.26
N LEU A 10 -49.91 -30.86 -15.11
CA LEU A 10 -50.67 -29.64 -14.82
C LEU A 10 -49.75 -28.44 -15.01
N CYS A 11 -50.16 -27.51 -15.84
CA CYS A 11 -49.37 -26.30 -16.06
C CYS A 11 -49.45 -25.36 -14.86
N ASP A 12 -48.32 -25.05 -14.23
CA ASP A 12 -48.26 -24.17 -13.05
C ASP A 12 -48.67 -22.73 -13.35
N GLY A 13 -48.61 -22.27 -14.64
CA GLY A 13 -49.01 -20.91 -15.04
C GLY A 13 -50.50 -20.74 -15.29
N CYS A 14 -51.20 -21.76 -15.88
CA CYS A 14 -52.61 -21.61 -16.25
C CYS A 14 -53.55 -22.67 -15.63
N GLY A 15 -53.03 -23.64 -14.90
CA GLY A 15 -53.83 -24.69 -14.24
C GLY A 15 -54.46 -25.72 -15.20
N ARG A 16 -54.15 -25.70 -16.48
CA ARG A 16 -54.75 -26.66 -17.46
C ARG A 16 -53.93 -27.95 -17.49
N SER A 17 -54.66 -29.08 -17.45
CA SER A 17 -54.02 -30.37 -17.74
C SER A 17 -53.79 -30.54 -19.21
N THR A 18 -52.54 -30.75 -19.62
CA THR A 18 -52.15 -30.93 -21.02
C THR A 18 -51.50 -32.27 -21.24
N LYS A 19 -51.94 -32.98 -22.29
CA LYS A 19 -51.26 -34.12 -22.85
C LYS A 19 -50.38 -33.61 -23.96
N HIS A 20 -49.12 -33.33 -23.70
CA HIS A 20 -48.26 -32.78 -24.72
C HIS A 20 -47.27 -33.82 -25.28
N ILE A 21 -47.21 -33.85 -26.60
CA ILE A 21 -46.15 -34.48 -27.37
C ILE A 21 -45.26 -33.29 -27.83
N GLY A 22 -44.44 -32.74 -26.93
CA GLY A 22 -43.63 -31.58 -27.28
C GLY A 22 -42.77 -31.06 -26.13
N GLU A 23 -42.05 -29.94 -26.35
CA GLU A 23 -41.22 -29.30 -25.36
C GLU A 23 -42.01 -28.70 -24.20
N VAL A 24 -41.67 -29.12 -22.98
CA VAL A 24 -42.21 -28.57 -21.76
C VAL A 24 -41.20 -27.55 -21.24
N TRP A 25 -41.68 -26.39 -20.92
CA TRP A 25 -40.85 -25.33 -20.35
C TRP A 25 -40.79 -25.47 -18.83
N THR A 26 -39.61 -25.59 -18.29
CA THR A 26 -39.41 -25.80 -16.84
C THR A 26 -38.56 -24.67 -16.20
N ILE A 27 -38.97 -24.21 -15.02
CA ILE A 27 -38.15 -23.39 -14.11
C ILE A 27 -38.16 -24.01 -12.73
N GLY A 28 -37.03 -24.52 -12.26
CA GLY A 28 -36.95 -25.27 -11.01
C GLY A 28 -37.83 -26.54 -11.08
N SER A 29 -38.80 -26.69 -10.16
CA SER A 29 -39.75 -27.80 -10.10
C SER A 29 -41.08 -27.53 -10.79
N ARG A 30 -41.25 -26.38 -11.46
CA ARG A 30 -42.50 -25.98 -12.09
C ARG A 30 -42.47 -26.25 -13.59
N GLU A 31 -43.63 -26.72 -14.11
CA GLU A 31 -43.80 -27.11 -15.51
C GLU A 31 -44.84 -26.21 -16.19
N TYR A 32 -44.53 -25.69 -17.40
CA TYR A 32 -45.37 -24.76 -18.12
C TYR A 32 -45.67 -25.28 -19.52
N CYS A 33 -46.96 -25.19 -19.95
CA CYS A 33 -47.41 -25.64 -21.26
C CYS A 33 -46.97 -24.75 -22.42
N SER A 34 -46.51 -23.54 -22.19
CA SER A 34 -46.02 -22.63 -23.16
C SER A 34 -45.14 -21.55 -22.57
N ARG A 35 -44.30 -20.93 -23.38
CA ARG A 35 -43.46 -19.81 -22.99
C ARG A 35 -44.28 -18.63 -22.45
N ARG A 36 -45.49 -18.43 -22.98
CA ARG A 36 -46.38 -17.36 -22.44
C ARG A 36 -46.81 -17.60 -20.99
N CYS A 37 -47.10 -18.84 -20.61
CA CYS A 37 -47.45 -19.18 -19.25
C CYS A 37 -46.25 -18.99 -18.32
N LEU A 38 -45.10 -19.34 -18.76
CA LEU A 38 -43.83 -19.13 -18.04
C LEU A 38 -43.51 -17.65 -17.83
N ASP A 39 -43.68 -16.82 -18.90
CA ASP A 39 -43.42 -15.37 -18.81
C ASP A 39 -44.47 -14.65 -17.95
N ALA A 40 -45.72 -15.16 -17.90
CA ALA A 40 -46.78 -14.61 -17.06
C ALA A 40 -46.59 -14.88 -15.55
N ASP A 41 -45.94 -16.00 -15.20
CA ASP A 41 -45.66 -16.36 -13.84
C ASP A 41 -44.31 -15.80 -13.36
N ARG A 42 -43.49 -15.24 -14.27
CA ARG A 42 -42.24 -14.59 -13.91
C ARG A 42 -42.53 -13.36 -13.04
N PRO A 43 -41.98 -13.28 -11.81
CA PRO A 43 -42.19 -12.11 -10.98
C PRO A 43 -41.77 -10.88 -11.76
N LYS A 44 -42.68 -9.93 -11.97
CA LYS A 44 -42.36 -8.63 -12.59
C LYS A 44 -41.18 -8.03 -11.79
N ALA A 45 -40.04 -7.92 -12.42
CA ALA A 45 -38.91 -7.29 -11.81
C ALA A 45 -39.36 -5.94 -11.25
N ALA A 46 -39.26 -5.76 -9.93
CA ALA A 46 -39.62 -4.50 -9.30
C ALA A 46 -38.82 -3.42 -10.03
N SER A 47 -39.53 -2.44 -10.64
CA SER A 47 -38.88 -1.33 -11.30
C SER A 47 -37.95 -0.68 -10.28
N PRO A 48 -36.70 -0.41 -10.60
CA PRO A 48 -35.78 0.22 -9.66
C PRO A 48 -36.40 1.54 -9.21
N LYS A 49 -36.77 1.63 -7.92
CA LYS A 49 -37.19 2.90 -7.34
C LYS A 49 -36.07 3.89 -7.59
N SER A 50 -36.38 5.00 -8.27
CA SER A 50 -35.39 6.06 -8.49
C SER A 50 -34.77 6.43 -7.13
N PRO A 51 -33.41 6.51 -7.04
CA PRO A 51 -32.76 6.83 -5.80
C PRO A 51 -33.29 8.18 -5.29
N SER A 52 -33.74 8.23 -4.04
CA SER A 52 -34.20 9.48 -3.44
C SER A 52 -33.05 10.50 -3.49
N ARG A 53 -33.36 11.80 -3.63
CA ARG A 53 -32.36 12.90 -3.65
C ARG A 53 -31.37 12.82 -2.49
N ALA A 54 -31.78 12.28 -1.34
CA ALA A 54 -30.91 12.05 -0.18
C ALA A 54 -29.80 11.02 -0.46
N TYR A 55 -30.11 9.96 -1.24
CA TYR A 55 -29.10 8.94 -1.60
C TYR A 55 -28.06 9.47 -2.58
N ILE A 56 -28.44 10.38 -3.47
CA ILE A 56 -27.51 11.01 -4.43
C ILE A 56 -26.50 11.87 -3.68
N GLY A 57 -26.96 12.65 -2.68
CA GLY A 57 -26.05 13.45 -1.85
C GLY A 57 -25.07 12.62 -1.05
N PHE A 58 -25.52 11.51 -0.46
CA PHE A 58 -24.68 10.61 0.33
C PHE A 58 -23.64 9.87 -0.55
N ALA A 59 -24.04 9.42 -1.73
CA ALA A 59 -23.12 8.79 -2.69
C ALA A 59 -22.04 9.78 -3.16
N PHE A 60 -22.38 11.05 -3.34
CA PHE A 60 -21.42 12.10 -3.74
C PHE A 60 -20.41 12.40 -2.65
N ILE A 61 -20.83 12.43 -1.38
CA ILE A 61 -19.93 12.62 -0.23
C ILE A 61 -18.96 11.43 -0.10
N ILE A 62 -19.45 10.19 -0.24
CA ILE A 62 -18.58 9.02 -0.21
C ILE A 62 -17.59 9.04 -1.37
N ALA A 63 -18.01 9.40 -2.58
CA ALA A 63 -17.12 9.51 -3.74
C ALA A 63 -16.03 10.57 -3.54
N LEU A 64 -16.37 11.72 -2.96
CA LEU A 64 -15.41 12.78 -2.62
C LEU A 64 -14.41 12.32 -1.55
N LEU A 65 -14.87 11.61 -0.51
CA LEU A 65 -13.98 11.05 0.52
C LEU A 65 -13.03 10.01 -0.07
N MET A 66 -13.54 9.11 -0.91
CA MET A 66 -12.70 8.09 -1.57
C MET A 66 -11.69 8.74 -2.52
N PHE A 67 -12.06 9.83 -3.21
CA PHE A 67 -11.14 10.58 -4.06
C PHE A 67 -10.05 11.28 -3.25
N ALA A 68 -10.38 11.86 -2.09
CA ALA A 68 -9.41 12.48 -1.19
C ALA A 68 -8.38 11.45 -0.64
N PHE A 69 -8.81 10.21 -0.35
CA PHE A 69 -7.88 9.15 0.04
C PHE A 69 -7.02 8.63 -1.11
N ALA A 70 -7.52 8.64 -2.35
CA ALA A 70 -6.76 8.20 -3.52
C ALA A 70 -5.66 9.19 -3.94
N THR A 71 -5.79 10.47 -3.56
CA THR A 71 -4.82 11.53 -3.88
C THR A 71 -3.82 11.79 -2.76
N THR A 72 -3.87 11.04 -1.65
CA THR A 72 -2.78 11.12 -0.67
C THR A 72 -1.48 10.73 -1.39
N PRO A 73 -0.49 11.63 -1.50
CA PRO A 73 0.79 11.26 -2.06
C PRO A 73 1.29 10.09 -1.21
N LYS A 74 1.54 8.95 -1.86
CA LYS A 74 2.29 7.87 -1.20
C LYS A 74 3.54 8.54 -0.67
N ALA A 75 3.71 8.56 0.65
CA ALA A 75 4.98 8.95 1.25
C ALA A 75 6.01 8.03 0.60
N ARG A 76 6.70 8.52 -0.43
CA ARG A 76 7.91 7.89 -0.92
C ARG A 76 8.82 7.89 0.29
N ALA A 77 9.26 6.71 0.71
CA ALA A 77 10.39 6.61 1.60
C ALA A 77 11.44 7.52 0.97
N GLN A 78 11.69 8.67 1.60
CA GLN A 78 12.63 9.65 1.09
C GLN A 78 13.95 8.92 1.12
N ASP A 79 14.51 8.68 -0.05
CA ASP A 79 15.84 8.11 -0.18
C ASP A 79 16.79 9.00 0.60
N SER A 80 17.35 8.44 1.66
CA SER A 80 18.29 9.17 2.52
C SER A 80 19.62 9.53 1.81
N GLY A 81 19.76 9.14 0.55
CA GLY A 81 21.03 9.25 -0.17
C GLY A 81 22.08 8.22 0.31
N HIS A 82 21.69 7.31 1.20
CA HIS A 82 22.55 6.27 1.74
C HIS A 82 23.23 5.45 0.64
N HIS A 83 22.47 5.00 -0.36
CA HIS A 83 22.97 4.14 -1.44
C HIS A 83 24.06 4.82 -2.27
N LEU A 84 24.03 6.15 -2.42
CA LEU A 84 25.03 6.91 -3.20
C LEU A 84 26.43 6.82 -2.59
N HIS A 85 26.53 6.66 -1.28
CA HIS A 85 27.77 6.69 -0.54
C HIS A 85 28.14 5.36 0.11
N HIS A 86 27.24 4.36 0.04
CA HIS A 86 27.43 3.11 0.78
C HIS A 86 28.67 2.34 0.34
N ALA A 87 28.81 2.05 -0.95
CA ALA A 87 29.87 1.19 -1.47
C ALA A 87 31.27 1.82 -1.29
N ASP A 88 31.38 3.12 -1.50
CA ASP A 88 32.67 3.81 -1.51
C ASP A 88 33.10 4.31 -0.14
N HIS A 89 32.15 4.63 0.73
CA HIS A 89 32.40 5.28 2.01
C HIS A 89 31.83 4.52 3.19
N TYR A 90 30.49 4.43 3.35
CA TYR A 90 29.88 3.96 4.57
C TYR A 90 30.21 2.51 4.93
N SER A 91 30.40 1.64 3.94
CA SER A 91 30.80 0.24 4.15
C SER A 91 32.16 0.09 4.79
N LYS A 92 33.02 1.12 4.66
CA LYS A 92 34.39 1.14 5.17
C LYS A 92 34.55 1.81 6.52
N TRP A 93 33.52 2.55 6.96
CA TRP A 93 33.60 3.29 8.20
C TRP A 93 33.45 2.36 9.40
N LEU A 94 34.40 2.47 10.33
CA LEU A 94 34.42 1.70 11.55
C LEU A 94 34.15 2.60 12.75
N GLN A 95 33.44 2.06 13.74
CA GLN A 95 33.19 2.77 14.98
C GLN A 95 34.49 3.01 15.73
N PRO A 96 34.73 4.22 16.24
CA PRO A 96 35.94 4.52 16.99
C PRO A 96 36.18 3.53 18.15
N GLY A 97 37.41 3.04 18.23
CA GLY A 97 37.81 2.09 19.25
C GLY A 97 37.29 0.65 19.10
N SER A 98 36.66 0.34 17.95
CA SER A 98 36.20 -1.02 17.70
C SER A 98 36.34 -1.38 16.18
N ALA A 99 36.24 -2.67 15.86
CA ALA A 99 36.17 -3.15 14.49
C ALA A 99 34.73 -3.22 13.98
N ALA A 100 33.75 -2.72 14.73
CA ALA A 100 32.36 -2.74 14.32
C ALA A 100 32.08 -1.70 13.23
N SER A 101 31.30 -2.07 12.23
CA SER A 101 30.89 -1.12 11.18
C SER A 101 30.02 0.01 11.75
N CYS A 102 30.21 1.22 11.23
CA CYS A 102 29.29 2.33 11.46
C CYS A 102 27.96 2.11 10.78
N CYS A 103 27.93 1.40 9.68
CA CYS A 103 26.77 1.23 8.83
C CYS A 103 26.44 -0.26 8.67
N ASN A 104 25.25 -0.65 9.10
CA ASN A 104 24.70 -1.99 8.90
C ASN A 104 23.70 -1.97 7.75
N GLY A 105 24.14 -1.57 6.55
CA GLY A 105 23.27 -1.52 5.38
C GLY A 105 22.41 -2.77 5.26
N ARG A 106 21.10 -2.59 5.08
CA ARG A 106 20.16 -3.68 4.79
C ARG A 106 19.69 -3.53 3.37
N GLU A 107 19.77 -4.62 2.65
CA GLU A 107 19.12 -4.71 1.34
C GLU A 107 17.62 -4.85 1.57
N THR A 108 16.85 -3.93 0.95
CA THR A 108 15.40 -4.02 0.93
C THR A 108 14.94 -5.04 -0.09
N LYS A 109 13.66 -5.44 -0.03
CA LYS A 109 13.05 -6.36 -1.00
C LYS A 109 13.16 -5.89 -2.45
N ASP A 110 13.35 -4.59 -2.66
CA ASP A 110 13.48 -3.95 -3.97
C ASP A 110 14.93 -3.78 -4.43
N GLY A 111 15.88 -4.43 -3.73
CA GLY A 111 17.31 -4.37 -4.05
C GLY A 111 17.99 -3.05 -3.67
N GLN A 112 17.32 -2.15 -2.97
CA GLN A 112 17.92 -0.93 -2.45
C GLN A 112 18.64 -1.22 -1.13
N ILE A 113 19.84 -0.65 -0.98
CA ILE A 113 20.57 -0.75 0.29
C ILE A 113 20.15 0.44 1.15
N THR A 114 19.43 0.15 2.22
CA THR A 114 19.13 1.14 3.26
C THR A 114 20.06 0.90 4.44
N GLY A 115 20.49 1.96 5.07
CA GLY A 115 21.42 1.88 6.19
C GLY A 115 21.18 3.00 7.18
N ASP A 116 21.95 2.90 8.24
CA ASP A 116 21.85 3.81 9.39
C ASP A 116 22.64 5.12 9.14
N CYS A 117 23.42 5.20 8.06
CA CYS A 117 24.23 6.35 7.68
C CYS A 117 23.53 7.19 6.59
N ALA A 118 23.53 8.51 6.77
CA ALA A 118 22.96 9.44 5.80
C ALA A 118 23.67 10.80 5.86
N PRO A 119 23.67 11.56 4.75
CA PRO A 119 24.03 12.97 4.76
C PRO A 119 23.05 13.74 5.67
N THR A 120 23.56 14.69 6.44
CA THR A 120 22.73 15.47 7.34
C THR A 120 23.25 16.90 7.52
N ARG A 121 22.41 17.75 8.07
CA ARG A 121 22.82 19.08 8.54
C ARG A 121 23.44 18.94 9.92
N ALA A 122 24.55 19.63 10.12
CA ALA A 122 25.20 19.70 11.43
C ALA A 122 25.63 21.13 11.73
N GLU A 123 25.71 21.44 13.01
CA GLU A 123 26.18 22.72 13.50
C GLU A 123 26.88 22.55 14.83
N VAL A 124 27.74 23.50 15.18
CA VAL A 124 28.39 23.55 16.48
C VAL A 124 27.55 24.41 17.41
N ARG A 125 27.15 23.85 18.56
CA ARG A 125 26.45 24.55 19.65
C ARG A 125 27.25 24.35 20.94
N HIS A 126 27.62 25.45 21.57
CA HIS A 126 28.39 25.40 22.83
C HIS A 126 29.64 24.50 22.79
N GLY A 127 30.36 24.53 21.67
CA GLY A 127 31.56 23.73 21.45
C GLY A 127 31.34 22.26 21.08
N ASN A 128 30.11 21.78 21.00
CA ASN A 128 29.78 20.42 20.63
C ASN A 128 29.11 20.37 19.27
N TRP A 129 29.33 19.29 18.53
CA TRP A 129 28.59 19.02 17.30
C TRP A 129 27.16 18.58 17.61
N TRP A 130 26.22 19.10 16.84
CA TRP A 130 24.84 18.67 16.80
C TRP A 130 24.47 18.33 15.36
N ALA A 131 23.83 17.21 15.17
CA ALA A 131 23.37 16.78 13.85
C ALA A 131 21.86 16.56 13.87
N LYS A 132 21.23 16.92 12.76
CA LYS A 132 19.79 16.71 12.57
C LYS A 132 19.54 15.25 12.21
N LEU A 133 18.59 14.60 12.90
CA LEU A 133 18.20 13.23 12.55
C LEU A 133 17.52 13.23 11.17
N HIS A 134 17.80 12.18 10.41
CA HIS A 134 17.17 11.97 9.11
C HIS A 134 15.65 11.82 9.30
N ASP A 135 14.86 12.39 8.37
CA ASP A 135 13.38 12.38 8.41
C ASP A 135 12.73 12.92 9.71
N SER A 136 13.47 13.68 10.49
CA SER A 136 13.01 14.26 11.75
C SER A 136 13.34 15.75 11.83
N THR A 137 12.66 16.45 12.73
CA THR A 137 13.02 17.81 13.15
C THR A 137 13.98 17.82 14.34
N GLU A 138 14.28 16.66 14.89
CA GLU A 138 15.09 16.49 16.08
C GLU A 138 16.57 16.65 15.79
N TRP A 139 17.30 17.18 16.76
CA TRP A 139 18.74 17.32 16.76
C TRP A 139 19.33 16.46 17.86
N VAL A 140 20.40 15.75 17.55
CA VAL A 140 21.14 14.94 18.51
C VAL A 140 22.52 15.53 18.72
N GLN A 141 22.96 15.62 19.99
CA GLN A 141 24.32 15.97 20.31
C GLN A 141 25.24 14.80 19.93
N ILE A 142 26.35 15.13 19.29
CA ILE A 142 27.36 14.15 18.86
C ILE A 142 28.40 14.02 19.96
N PRO A 143 28.59 12.83 20.54
CA PRO A 143 29.71 12.59 21.47
C PRO A 143 31.04 12.68 20.70
N ASP A 144 32.06 13.31 21.29
CA ASP A 144 33.35 13.52 20.63
C ASP A 144 34.00 12.20 20.21
N GLU A 145 33.82 11.15 21.04
CA GLU A 145 34.33 9.81 20.75
C GLU A 145 33.64 9.11 19.60
N ARG A 146 32.57 9.69 19.01
CA ARG A 146 31.90 9.17 17.81
C ARG A 146 32.28 9.90 16.56
N ILE A 147 33.12 10.92 16.64
CA ILE A 147 33.63 11.65 15.48
C ILE A 147 34.73 10.85 14.82
N ILE A 148 34.57 10.50 13.55
CA ILE A 148 35.58 9.83 12.76
C ILE A 148 36.21 10.81 11.77
N ARG A 149 37.51 10.63 11.48
CA ARG A 149 38.29 11.47 10.57
C ARG A 149 38.43 10.83 9.19
N GLU A 150 37.37 10.23 8.75
CA GLU A 150 37.31 9.63 7.43
C GLU A 150 37.04 10.70 6.36
N ARG A 151 37.35 10.36 5.10
CA ARG A 151 37.07 11.26 3.99
C ARG A 151 35.57 11.49 3.88
N ASN A 152 35.18 12.76 3.94
CA ASN A 152 33.80 13.17 3.75
C ASN A 152 33.44 13.11 2.26
N PRO A 153 32.45 12.30 1.83
CA PRO A 153 32.04 12.21 0.42
C PRO A 153 31.39 13.48 -0.11
N THR A 154 30.77 14.27 0.75
CA THR A 154 30.15 15.57 0.42
C THR A 154 30.67 16.63 1.38
N PRO A 155 31.74 17.36 1.01
CA PRO A 155 32.44 18.29 1.92
C PRO A 155 31.57 19.33 2.59
N GLU A 156 30.48 19.73 1.96
CA GLU A 156 29.51 20.73 2.47
C GLU A 156 28.49 20.18 3.45
N GLN A 157 28.38 18.87 3.57
CA GLN A 157 27.41 18.20 4.47
C GLN A 157 28.13 17.34 5.48
N ALA A 158 27.53 17.18 6.65
CA ALA A 158 27.94 16.16 7.58
C ALA A 158 27.31 14.81 7.22
N HIS A 159 27.88 13.73 7.74
CA HIS A 159 27.31 12.41 7.66
C HIS A 159 27.12 11.82 9.03
N LEU A 160 25.92 11.32 9.31
CA LEU A 160 25.54 10.72 10.58
C LEU A 160 25.14 9.26 10.38
N CYS A 161 25.75 8.38 11.14
CA CYS A 161 25.32 6.99 11.31
C CYS A 161 24.60 6.88 12.65
N TYR A 162 23.28 6.66 12.61
CA TYR A 162 22.42 6.66 13.80
C TYR A 162 21.51 5.45 13.80
N LEU A 163 21.50 4.70 14.91
CA LEU A 163 20.70 3.50 15.02
C LEU A 163 20.21 3.30 16.45
N TYR A 164 18.92 2.98 16.61
CA TYR A 164 18.29 2.68 17.90
C TYR A 164 18.60 3.70 19.01
N GLY A 165 18.50 4.99 18.69
CA GLY A 165 18.73 6.06 19.66
C GLY A 165 20.22 6.34 19.94
N ARG A 166 21.15 5.80 19.14
CA ARG A 166 22.61 5.95 19.38
C ARG A 166 23.32 6.48 18.15
N VAL A 167 24.23 7.40 18.38
CA VAL A 167 25.22 7.81 17.38
C VAL A 167 26.27 6.71 17.30
N LEU A 168 26.40 6.11 16.12
CA LEU A 168 27.44 5.12 15.85
C LEU A 168 28.72 5.80 15.39
N CYS A 169 28.61 6.69 14.40
CA CYS A 169 29.70 7.46 13.81
C CYS A 169 29.20 8.79 13.27
N PHE A 170 30.07 9.78 13.24
CA PHE A 170 29.79 11.07 12.68
C PHE A 170 31.02 11.59 11.92
N VAL A 171 30.81 12.06 10.70
CA VAL A 171 31.82 12.76 9.88
C VAL A 171 31.37 14.21 9.74
N PRO A 172 32.12 15.17 10.28
CA PRO A 172 31.76 16.60 10.16
C PRO A 172 31.92 17.10 8.71
N PRO A 173 31.27 18.21 8.36
CA PRO A 173 31.52 18.87 7.07
C PRO A 173 32.99 19.33 7.01
N SER A 174 33.58 19.26 5.82
CA SER A 174 34.99 19.67 5.60
C SER A 174 35.11 21.15 5.27
N THR A 175 34.01 21.80 4.89
CA THR A 175 33.96 23.21 4.53
C THR A 175 33.39 24.03 5.68
N GLY A 176 34.23 24.84 6.30
CA GLY A 176 33.80 25.92 7.21
C GLY A 176 33.96 25.62 8.68
N MET A 177 35.18 25.66 9.16
CA MET A 177 35.47 26.27 10.47
C MET A 177 36.15 27.59 10.24
#